data_19199abc34801dbd01db9d7acf029a4e
#
_entry.id   19199abc34801dbd01db9d7acf029a4e
#
_cell.length_a   1.000
_cell.length_b   1.000
_cell.length_c   1.000
_cell.angle_alpha   90.00
_cell.angle_beta   90.00
_cell.angle_gamma   90.00
#
_symmetry.space_group_name_H-M   'P 1'
#
loop_
_entity.id
_entity.type
_entity.pdbx_description
1 polymer ?
#
loop_
_entity_poly.entity_id
_entity_poly.type
_entity_poly.pdbx_seq_one_letter_code
_entity_poly.pdbx_strand_id
1 'polypeptide(L)'
;GEGANAADAALRRSENPEGRASVARIIMSSPVVVGALVLILGVASSMTAVRADVRGAFSPKYGQSRLVASPDELAMIKRLSTELPPDAYVLGDPVAGTAMLPFLAGGSPVWMFAGQADSDADGLYLRTYFRDIHFDPKVCEIVRRHRITHFYSDQPQRFNGVANEKLRPGLYDVDVSSGFTLVDQGGSAAVYRIDLCWLSSGQ
;
A
#
# COMPACT_ATOMS: atom_id res chain seq x y z
N GLY A 1 45.70 51.53 39.31
CA GLY A 1 46.13 51.04 37.96
C GLY A 1 46.59 49.58 37.93
N GLU A 2 46.34 48.78 39.02
CA GLU A 2 46.84 47.40 39.14
C GLU A 2 45.80 46.29 38.91
N GLY A 3 44.54 46.62 38.68
CA GLY A 3 43.50 45.64 38.52
C GLY A 3 43.30 45.09 37.09
N ALA A 4 43.82 45.77 36.09
CA ALA A 4 43.60 45.39 34.67
C ALA A 4 44.51 44.27 34.15
N ASN A 5 45.68 44.09 34.76
CA ASN A 5 46.70 43.11 34.28
C ASN A 5 46.43 41.67 34.73
N ALA A 6 45.65 41.45 35.82
CA ALA A 6 45.35 40.12 36.33
C ALA A 6 44.24 39.41 35.49
N ALA A 7 43.28 40.17 34.97
CA ALA A 7 42.21 39.62 34.14
C ALA A 7 42.68 39.20 32.76
N ASP A 8 43.64 39.95 32.17
CA ASP A 8 44.19 39.65 30.84
C ASP A 8 45.14 38.44 30.89
N ALA A 9 45.83 38.21 32.01
CA ALA A 9 46.65 37.01 32.24
C ALA A 9 45.78 35.72 32.43
N ALA A 10 44.60 35.84 33.00
CA ALA A 10 43.69 34.72 33.17
C ALA A 10 43.01 34.28 31.83
N LEU A 11 42.70 35.25 31.00
CA LEU A 11 42.13 34.98 29.67
C LEU A 11 43.13 34.30 28.68
N ARG A 12 44.42 34.66 28.79
CA ARG A 12 45.48 34.03 27.95
C ARG A 12 45.84 32.59 28.33
N ARG A 13 45.48 32.16 29.55
CA ARG A 13 45.70 30.78 30.03
C ARG A 13 44.63 29.78 29.51
N SER A 14 43.51 30.28 29.00
CA SER A 14 42.40 29.46 28.48
C SER A 14 42.61 28.98 27.02
N GLU A 15 43.58 29.53 26.31
CA GLU A 15 43.86 29.19 24.91
C GLU A 15 45.11 28.35 24.75
N ASN A 16 45.18 27.19 25.38
CA ASN A 16 46.23 26.22 24.98
C ASN A 16 45.60 25.24 23.96
N PRO A 17 45.82 25.45 22.64
CA PRO A 17 45.27 24.61 21.58
C PRO A 17 45.79 23.17 21.64
N GLU A 18 46.96 22.94 22.23
CA GLU A 18 47.56 21.61 22.40
C GLU A 18 46.82 20.75 23.41
N GLY A 19 46.26 21.34 24.46
CA GLY A 19 45.44 20.61 25.45
C GLY A 19 44.11 20.11 24.86
N ARG A 20 43.49 20.89 23.99
CA ARG A 20 42.24 20.50 23.32
C ARG A 20 42.43 19.39 22.29
N ALA A 21 43.54 19.43 21.55
CA ALA A 21 43.91 18.41 20.59
C ALA A 21 44.23 17.06 21.26
N SER A 22 44.84 17.09 22.44
CA SER A 22 45.20 15.89 23.20
C SER A 22 43.94 15.18 23.77
N VAL A 23 42.99 15.94 24.35
CA VAL A 23 41.74 15.38 24.90
C VAL A 23 40.89 14.81 23.80
N ALA A 24 40.76 15.48 22.65
CA ALA A 24 40.01 14.98 21.50
C ALA A 24 40.59 13.66 20.95
N ARG A 25 41.92 13.54 20.94
CA ARG A 25 42.63 12.35 20.50
C ARG A 25 42.44 11.15 21.44
N ILE A 26 42.38 11.37 22.75
CA ILE A 26 42.15 10.34 23.76
C ILE A 26 40.69 9.86 23.71
N ILE A 27 39.73 10.76 23.49
CA ILE A 27 38.30 10.40 23.37
C ILE A 27 38.05 9.56 22.11
N MET A 28 38.69 9.91 20.99
CA MET A 28 38.51 9.18 19.71
C MET A 28 39.22 7.81 19.69
N SER A 29 40.16 7.53 20.57
CA SER A 29 40.84 6.22 20.67
C SER A 29 40.07 5.21 21.56
N SER A 30 39.05 5.63 22.27
CA SER A 30 38.23 4.72 23.07
C SER A 30 37.30 3.89 22.19
N PRO A 31 37.40 2.54 22.18
CA PRO A 31 36.51 1.68 21.39
C PRO A 31 35.05 1.86 21.73
N VAL A 32 34.71 2.27 22.96
CA VAL A 32 33.37 2.56 23.40
C VAL A 32 32.81 3.81 22.73
N VAL A 33 33.61 4.86 22.62
CA VAL A 33 33.20 6.12 21.96
C VAL A 33 33.04 5.92 20.47
N VAL A 34 33.93 5.17 19.83
CA VAL A 34 33.82 4.81 18.41
C VAL A 34 32.60 3.96 18.16
N GLY A 35 32.34 2.95 18.99
CA GLY A 35 31.17 2.11 18.92
C GLY A 35 29.85 2.91 19.09
N ALA A 36 29.79 3.82 20.06
CA ALA A 36 28.66 4.70 20.28
C ALA A 36 28.42 5.63 19.08
N LEU A 37 29.47 6.20 18.50
CA LEU A 37 29.37 7.05 17.32
C LEU A 37 28.85 6.29 16.08
N VAL A 38 29.38 5.08 15.85
CA VAL A 38 28.90 4.20 14.75
C VAL A 38 27.44 3.83 14.94
N LEU A 39 27.02 3.51 16.15
CA LEU A 39 25.63 3.18 16.48
C LEU A 39 24.69 4.39 16.23
N ILE A 40 25.09 5.57 16.70
CA ILE A 40 24.31 6.81 16.50
C ILE A 40 24.20 7.15 15.02
N LEU A 41 25.30 7.07 14.28
CA LEU A 41 25.30 7.33 12.84
C LEU A 41 24.49 6.28 12.07
N GLY A 42 24.57 5.02 12.45
CA GLY A 42 23.78 3.93 11.87
C GLY A 42 22.30 4.13 12.08
N VAL A 43 21.87 4.43 13.31
CA VAL A 43 20.47 4.69 13.65
C VAL A 43 19.97 5.96 12.95
N ALA A 44 20.75 7.04 12.96
CA ALA A 44 20.40 8.29 12.30
C ALA A 44 20.24 8.12 10.78
N SER A 45 21.15 7.36 10.15
CA SER A 45 21.08 7.06 8.71
C SER A 45 19.86 6.21 8.36
N SER A 46 19.56 5.19 9.16
CA SER A 46 18.39 4.34 8.97
C SER A 46 17.10 5.14 9.12
N MET A 47 17.02 6.01 10.13
CA MET A 47 15.85 6.87 10.36
C MET A 47 15.64 7.89 9.23
N THR A 48 16.72 8.42 8.65
CA THR A 48 16.60 9.35 7.51
C THR A 48 16.13 8.64 6.25
N ALA A 49 16.61 7.44 5.97
CA ALA A 49 16.17 6.62 4.85
C ALA A 49 14.67 6.25 4.98
N VAL A 50 14.28 5.72 6.15
CA VAL A 50 12.85 5.39 6.42
C VAL A 50 11.96 6.64 6.31
N ARG A 51 12.40 7.79 6.84
CA ARG A 51 11.64 9.04 6.70
C ARG A 51 11.54 9.52 5.25
N ALA A 52 12.59 9.33 4.46
CA ALA A 52 12.56 9.68 3.04
C ALA A 52 11.62 8.78 2.27
N ASP A 53 11.63 7.47 2.53
CA ASP A 53 10.73 6.50 1.92
C ASP A 53 9.27 6.74 2.31
N VAL A 54 9.01 6.99 3.60
CA VAL A 54 7.66 7.33 4.08
C VAL A 54 7.18 8.66 3.45
N ARG A 55 8.01 9.71 3.47
CA ARG A 55 7.66 10.97 2.79
C ARG A 55 7.47 10.81 1.29
N GLY A 56 8.28 9.97 0.65
CA GLY A 56 8.13 9.62 -0.76
C GLY A 56 6.80 8.93 -1.02
N ALA A 57 6.43 7.95 -0.21
CA ALA A 57 5.17 7.21 -0.33
C ALA A 57 3.93 8.11 -0.18
N PHE A 58 4.02 9.16 0.67
CA PHE A 58 2.92 10.11 0.92
C PHE A 58 3.09 11.47 0.23
N SER A 59 4.10 11.62 -0.66
CA SER A 59 4.31 12.87 -1.39
C SER A 59 3.29 13.01 -2.53
N PRO A 60 2.60 14.14 -2.69
CA PRO A 60 1.70 14.38 -3.80
C PRO A 60 2.38 14.22 -5.18
N LYS A 61 3.68 14.44 -5.25
CA LYS A 61 4.47 14.31 -6.49
C LYS A 61 4.73 12.85 -6.88
N TYR A 62 4.79 11.93 -5.90
CA TYR A 62 4.89 10.48 -6.11
C TYR A 62 3.55 9.77 -5.94
N GLY A 63 2.57 10.45 -5.32
CA GLY A 63 1.30 9.87 -4.92
C GLY A 63 0.39 9.49 -6.08
N GLN A 64 0.38 10.27 -7.17
CA GLN A 64 -0.53 9.98 -8.29
C GLN A 64 -0.16 8.73 -9.10
N SER A 65 1.09 8.27 -9.05
CA SER A 65 1.52 7.06 -9.76
C SER A 65 1.73 5.83 -8.86
N ARG A 66 1.53 5.97 -7.54
CA ARG A 66 1.75 4.91 -6.55
C ARG A 66 0.60 4.72 -5.55
N LEU A 67 -0.43 5.54 -5.63
CA LEU A 67 -1.62 5.34 -4.81
C LEU A 67 -2.36 4.12 -5.35
N VAL A 68 -2.56 3.15 -4.49
CA VAL A 68 -3.39 1.96 -4.75
C VAL A 68 -4.85 2.37 -4.96
N ALA A 69 -5.26 3.56 -4.47
CA ALA A 69 -6.59 4.12 -4.63
C ALA A 69 -6.55 5.66 -4.69
N SER A 70 -7.38 6.27 -5.53
CA SER A 70 -7.57 7.72 -5.59
C SER A 70 -8.36 8.24 -4.36
N PRO A 71 -8.35 9.56 -4.07
CA PRO A 71 -9.18 10.12 -2.99
C PRO A 71 -10.68 9.82 -3.15
N ASP A 72 -11.22 9.87 -4.37
CA ASP A 72 -12.63 9.58 -4.65
C ASP A 72 -12.93 8.09 -4.47
N GLU A 73 -12.02 7.22 -4.87
CA GLU A 73 -12.10 5.79 -4.63
C GLU A 73 -12.04 5.46 -3.14
N LEU A 74 -11.15 6.09 -2.37
CA LEU A 74 -11.10 5.94 -0.91
C LEU A 74 -12.40 6.40 -0.24
N ALA A 75 -13.02 7.49 -0.75
CA ALA A 75 -14.32 7.93 -0.27
C ALA A 75 -15.41 6.91 -0.59
N MET A 76 -15.42 6.32 -1.78
CA MET A 76 -16.30 5.20 -2.14
C MET A 76 -16.09 4.01 -1.21
N ILE A 77 -14.86 3.53 -1.05
CA ILE A 77 -14.56 2.38 -0.18
C ILE A 77 -15.11 2.59 1.24
N LYS A 78 -15.01 3.80 1.79
CA LYS A 78 -15.58 4.12 3.12
C LYS A 78 -17.11 4.01 3.14
N ARG A 79 -17.81 4.45 2.08
CA ARG A 79 -19.28 4.32 1.99
C ARG A 79 -19.72 2.87 1.89
N LEU A 80 -18.94 2.01 1.26
CA LEU A 80 -19.22 0.58 1.16
C LEU A 80 -19.39 -0.10 2.52
N SER A 81 -18.89 0.50 3.63
CA SER A 81 -19.14 -0.02 4.98
C SER A 81 -20.61 -0.07 5.38
N THR A 82 -21.46 0.72 4.73
CA THR A 82 -22.91 0.76 4.95
C THR A 82 -23.71 0.19 3.79
N GLU A 83 -23.10 0.01 2.64
CA GLU A 83 -23.76 -0.42 1.41
C GLU A 83 -23.56 -1.90 1.12
N LEU A 84 -22.42 -2.48 1.54
CA LEU A 84 -22.17 -3.90 1.38
C LEU A 84 -22.84 -4.71 2.51
N PRO A 85 -23.49 -5.83 2.18
CA PRO A 85 -23.96 -6.76 3.21
C PRO A 85 -22.75 -7.37 3.97
N PRO A 86 -22.94 -7.77 5.25
CA PRO A 86 -21.83 -8.29 6.09
C PRO A 86 -21.15 -9.54 5.53
N ASP A 87 -21.86 -10.29 4.69
CA ASP A 87 -21.37 -11.50 4.02
C ASP A 87 -20.91 -11.24 2.58
N ALA A 88 -20.77 -9.98 2.18
CA ALA A 88 -20.25 -9.64 0.86
C ALA A 88 -18.83 -10.18 0.65
N TYR A 89 -18.66 -10.96 -0.41
CA TYR A 89 -17.37 -11.48 -0.83
C TYR A 89 -17.03 -10.88 -2.19
N VAL A 90 -15.98 -10.04 -2.20
CA VAL A 90 -15.70 -9.13 -3.31
C VAL A 90 -14.50 -9.60 -4.11
N LEU A 91 -14.71 -9.91 -5.39
CA LEU A 91 -13.66 -10.21 -6.35
C LEU A 91 -13.13 -8.90 -6.94
N GLY A 92 -11.83 -8.75 -7.02
CA GLY A 92 -11.17 -7.62 -7.67
C GLY A 92 -9.66 -7.75 -7.60
N ASP A 93 -8.94 -6.83 -8.24
CA ASP A 93 -7.48 -6.84 -8.17
C ASP A 93 -7.00 -6.28 -6.83
N PRO A 94 -6.26 -7.06 -6.01
CA PRO A 94 -5.77 -6.60 -4.72
C PRO A 94 -4.78 -5.42 -4.82
N VAL A 95 -4.23 -5.17 -6.01
CA VAL A 95 -3.34 -4.03 -6.27
C VAL A 95 -4.13 -2.78 -6.67
N ALA A 96 -5.44 -2.91 -6.92
CA ALA A 96 -6.36 -1.84 -7.31
C ALA A 96 -7.40 -1.61 -6.20
N GLY A 97 -7.11 -1.31 -5.01
CA GLY A 97 -8.05 -0.88 -3.97
C GLY A 97 -8.79 -1.97 -3.20
N THR A 98 -9.05 -3.15 -3.77
CA THR A 98 -9.78 -4.23 -3.06
C THR A 98 -9.12 -4.67 -1.76
N ALA A 99 -7.79 -4.63 -1.67
CA ALA A 99 -7.06 -4.95 -0.44
C ALA A 99 -7.37 -3.97 0.72
N MET A 100 -7.97 -2.82 0.45
CA MET A 100 -8.36 -1.84 1.47
C MET A 100 -9.73 -2.11 2.08
N LEU A 101 -10.58 -2.95 1.45
CA LEU A 101 -11.92 -3.25 1.92
C LEU A 101 -11.99 -3.74 3.38
N PRO A 102 -11.13 -4.68 3.84
CA PRO A 102 -11.16 -5.15 5.23
C PRO A 102 -10.91 -4.05 6.26
N PHE A 103 -10.10 -3.07 5.89
CA PHE A 103 -9.67 -2.00 6.80
C PHE A 103 -10.62 -0.82 6.82
N LEU A 104 -11.32 -0.54 5.71
CA LEU A 104 -12.11 0.68 5.53
C LEU A 104 -13.61 0.41 5.44
N ALA A 105 -14.01 -0.76 4.95
CA ALA A 105 -15.42 -1.11 4.70
C ALA A 105 -15.89 -2.34 5.46
N GLY A 106 -15.00 -3.09 6.12
CA GLY A 106 -15.36 -4.37 6.76
C GLY A 106 -15.69 -5.49 5.76
N GLY A 107 -15.52 -5.24 4.46
CA GLY A 107 -15.79 -6.23 3.41
C GLY A 107 -14.71 -7.31 3.32
N SER A 108 -15.07 -8.47 2.77
CA SER A 108 -14.16 -9.60 2.57
C SER A 108 -13.71 -9.69 1.11
N PRO A 109 -12.49 -9.30 0.75
CA PRO A 109 -11.98 -9.51 -0.60
C PRO A 109 -11.65 -10.99 -0.81
N VAL A 110 -11.84 -11.47 -2.04
CA VAL A 110 -11.44 -12.83 -2.45
C VAL A 110 -9.93 -13.00 -2.33
N TRP A 111 -9.19 -11.96 -2.67
CA TRP A 111 -7.74 -11.93 -2.55
C TRP A 111 -7.29 -10.69 -1.77
N MET A 112 -6.54 -10.91 -0.70
CA MET A 112 -5.98 -9.83 0.12
C MET A 112 -4.63 -9.32 -0.39
N PHE A 113 -3.91 -10.12 -1.18
CA PHE A 113 -2.60 -9.76 -1.73
C PHE A 113 -2.36 -10.37 -3.12
N ALA A 114 -1.46 -9.76 -3.85
CA ALA A 114 -1.26 -10.00 -5.28
C ALA A 114 -0.96 -11.47 -5.68
N GLY A 115 -0.31 -12.25 -4.80
CA GLY A 115 0.02 -13.64 -5.07
C GLY A 115 -1.06 -14.65 -4.67
N GLN A 116 -2.12 -14.23 -4.00
CA GLN A 116 -3.13 -15.16 -3.48
C GLN A 116 -3.96 -15.83 -4.59
N ALA A 117 -4.21 -15.11 -5.69
CA ALA A 117 -4.92 -15.65 -6.85
C ALA A 117 -4.20 -16.85 -7.50
N ASP A 118 -2.91 -17.01 -7.23
CA ASP A 118 -2.08 -18.08 -7.78
C ASP A 118 -2.05 -19.33 -6.90
N SER A 119 -2.68 -19.29 -5.73
CA SER A 119 -2.60 -20.34 -4.73
C SER A 119 -3.46 -21.57 -5.04
N ASP A 120 -4.48 -21.43 -5.89
CA ASP A 120 -5.38 -22.52 -6.28
C ASP A 120 -5.86 -22.41 -7.74
N ALA A 121 -6.42 -23.49 -8.27
CA ALA A 121 -6.86 -23.57 -9.66
C ALA A 121 -8.04 -22.65 -9.99
N ASP A 122 -8.95 -22.43 -9.03
CA ASP A 122 -10.11 -21.57 -9.20
C ASP A 122 -9.69 -20.09 -9.25
N GLY A 123 -8.76 -19.69 -8.35
CA GLY A 123 -8.18 -18.35 -8.37
C GLY A 123 -7.45 -18.05 -9.67
N LEU A 124 -6.61 -18.99 -10.14
CA LEU A 124 -5.95 -18.92 -11.45
C LEU A 124 -6.96 -18.78 -12.58
N TYR A 125 -8.06 -19.51 -12.51
CA TYR A 125 -9.09 -19.45 -13.53
C TYR A 125 -9.79 -18.09 -13.55
N LEU A 126 -10.27 -17.61 -12.40
CA LEU A 126 -10.95 -16.32 -12.30
C LEU A 126 -10.06 -15.15 -12.72
N ARG A 127 -8.81 -15.11 -12.28
CA ARG A 127 -7.90 -14.03 -12.69
C ARG A 127 -7.64 -13.98 -14.19
N THR A 128 -7.86 -15.09 -14.89
CA THR A 128 -7.63 -15.21 -16.36
C THR A 128 -8.90 -14.99 -17.16
N TYR A 129 -10.03 -15.54 -16.68
CA TYR A 129 -11.25 -15.69 -17.49
C TYR A 129 -12.49 -15.04 -16.88
N PHE A 130 -12.44 -14.34 -15.74
CA PHE A 130 -13.64 -13.74 -15.15
C PHE A 130 -14.35 -12.78 -16.10
N ARG A 131 -13.65 -12.06 -16.98
CA ARG A 131 -14.25 -11.19 -18.00
C ARG A 131 -15.16 -11.95 -18.98
N ASP A 132 -14.99 -13.26 -19.12
CA ASP A 132 -15.78 -14.11 -19.99
C ASP A 132 -17.04 -14.65 -19.28
N ILE A 133 -17.44 -14.07 -18.15
CA ILE A 133 -18.55 -14.50 -17.27
C ILE A 133 -19.88 -14.69 -18.01
N HIS A 134 -20.13 -13.96 -19.10
CA HIS A 134 -21.31 -14.07 -19.92
C HIS A 134 -21.31 -15.31 -20.82
N PHE A 135 -20.15 -15.86 -21.13
CA PHE A 135 -19.96 -16.91 -22.13
C PHE A 135 -19.38 -18.20 -21.57
N ASP A 136 -18.67 -18.11 -20.44
CA ASP A 136 -18.03 -19.24 -19.79
C ASP A 136 -18.78 -19.67 -18.52
N PRO A 137 -19.57 -20.77 -18.58
CA PRO A 137 -20.36 -21.24 -17.43
C PRO A 137 -19.48 -21.65 -16.25
N LYS A 138 -18.22 -22.00 -16.48
CA LYS A 138 -17.27 -22.36 -15.43
C LYS A 138 -16.95 -21.17 -14.52
N VAL A 139 -16.93 -19.95 -15.06
CA VAL A 139 -16.77 -18.75 -14.25
C VAL A 139 -17.87 -18.65 -13.22
N CYS A 140 -19.15 -18.77 -13.63
CA CYS A 140 -20.29 -18.75 -12.70
C CYS A 140 -20.30 -19.94 -11.74
N GLU A 141 -19.83 -21.12 -12.15
CA GLU A 141 -19.66 -22.26 -11.27
C GLU A 141 -18.68 -21.94 -10.12
N ILE A 142 -17.52 -21.36 -10.43
CA ILE A 142 -16.51 -20.95 -9.45
C ILE A 142 -17.04 -19.82 -8.56
N VAL A 143 -17.70 -18.80 -9.15
CA VAL A 143 -18.31 -17.68 -8.43
C VAL A 143 -19.29 -18.20 -7.37
N ARG A 144 -20.18 -19.16 -7.72
CA ARG A 144 -21.13 -19.78 -6.78
C ARG A 144 -20.41 -20.63 -5.72
N ARG A 145 -19.42 -21.45 -6.12
CA ARG A 145 -18.66 -22.31 -5.20
C ARG A 145 -17.99 -21.51 -4.09
N HIS A 146 -17.40 -20.38 -4.46
CA HIS A 146 -16.70 -19.48 -3.53
C HIS A 146 -17.62 -18.40 -2.94
N ARG A 147 -18.92 -18.40 -3.25
CA ARG A 147 -19.91 -17.41 -2.78
C ARG A 147 -19.49 -15.97 -3.07
N ILE A 148 -18.87 -15.74 -4.23
CA ILE A 148 -18.46 -14.41 -4.66
C ILE A 148 -19.71 -13.63 -5.06
N THR A 149 -20.02 -12.57 -4.34
CA THR A 149 -21.26 -11.81 -4.50
C THR A 149 -21.06 -10.49 -5.23
N HIS A 150 -19.84 -9.93 -5.16
CA HIS A 150 -19.56 -8.62 -5.71
C HIS A 150 -18.27 -8.62 -6.55
N PHE A 151 -18.21 -7.69 -7.48
CA PHE A 151 -17.06 -7.42 -8.32
C PHE A 151 -16.62 -5.97 -8.15
N TYR A 152 -15.34 -5.78 -7.85
CA TYR A 152 -14.68 -4.47 -7.79
C TYR A 152 -13.93 -4.26 -9.10
N SER A 153 -14.42 -3.33 -9.90
CA SER A 153 -13.80 -2.90 -11.17
C SER A 153 -12.96 -1.65 -10.94
N ASP A 154 -11.80 -1.56 -11.52
CA ASP A 154 -10.97 -0.35 -11.58
C ASP A 154 -10.15 -0.33 -12.86
N GLN A 155 -9.53 0.81 -13.14
CA GLN A 155 -8.58 0.94 -14.24
C GLN A 155 -7.29 0.15 -13.98
N PRO A 156 -6.63 -0.36 -15.04
CA PRO A 156 -5.38 -1.07 -14.90
C PRO A 156 -4.31 -0.22 -14.22
N GLN A 157 -3.71 -0.77 -13.17
CA GLN A 157 -2.60 -0.19 -12.42
C GLN A 157 -1.28 -0.81 -12.88
N ARG A 158 -0.16 -0.21 -12.49
CA ARG A 158 1.17 -0.80 -12.69
C ARG A 158 1.77 -1.20 -11.36
N PHE A 159 2.08 -2.48 -11.24
CA PHE A 159 2.79 -3.01 -10.08
C PHE A 159 4.18 -3.50 -10.48
N ASN A 160 5.23 -2.96 -9.86
CA ASN A 160 6.62 -3.26 -10.21
C ASN A 160 6.93 -3.11 -11.71
N GLY A 161 6.35 -2.09 -12.36
CA GLY A 161 6.57 -1.83 -13.78
C GLY A 161 5.76 -2.70 -14.74
N VAL A 162 5.05 -3.71 -14.24
CA VAL A 162 4.17 -4.58 -15.04
C VAL A 162 2.74 -4.09 -14.92
N ALA A 163 2.04 -4.00 -16.03
CA ALA A 163 0.64 -3.63 -16.05
C ALA A 163 -0.21 -4.81 -15.52
N ASN A 164 -1.12 -4.52 -14.60
CA ASN A 164 -1.90 -5.54 -13.88
C ASN A 164 -2.82 -6.33 -14.80
N GLU A 165 -3.34 -5.72 -15.87
CA GLU A 165 -4.15 -6.40 -16.87
C GLU A 165 -3.41 -7.55 -17.57
N LYS A 166 -2.08 -7.52 -17.59
CA LYS A 166 -1.28 -8.64 -18.09
C LYS A 166 -1.15 -9.78 -17.09
N LEU A 167 -1.19 -9.45 -15.81
CA LEU A 167 -1.09 -10.44 -14.72
C LEU A 167 -2.44 -11.07 -14.39
N ARG A 168 -3.53 -10.31 -14.55
CA ARG A 168 -4.91 -10.70 -14.22
C ARG A 168 -5.90 -10.24 -15.28
N PRO A 169 -5.74 -10.73 -16.53
CA PRO A 169 -6.54 -10.24 -17.66
C PRO A 169 -8.05 -10.41 -17.46
N GLY A 170 -8.49 -11.40 -16.70
CA GLY A 170 -9.90 -11.64 -16.43
C GLY A 170 -10.57 -10.59 -15.55
N LEU A 171 -9.81 -9.75 -14.82
CA LEU A 171 -10.39 -8.74 -13.93
C LEU A 171 -10.55 -7.37 -14.61
N TYR A 172 -10.16 -7.26 -15.87
CA TYR A 172 -10.23 -6.01 -16.64
C TYR A 172 -11.08 -6.21 -17.88
N ASP A 173 -11.69 -5.12 -18.34
CA ASP A 173 -12.60 -5.12 -19.50
C ASP A 173 -13.79 -6.09 -19.32
N VAL A 174 -14.26 -6.24 -18.08
CA VAL A 174 -15.47 -7.03 -17.77
C VAL A 174 -16.69 -6.28 -18.28
N ASP A 175 -17.52 -6.93 -19.09
CA ASP A 175 -18.81 -6.37 -19.49
C ASP A 175 -19.81 -6.42 -18.33
N VAL A 176 -20.05 -5.26 -17.73
CA VAL A 176 -20.99 -5.07 -16.61
C VAL A 176 -22.34 -4.49 -17.05
N SER A 177 -22.60 -4.39 -18.36
CA SER A 177 -23.83 -3.80 -18.91
C SER A 177 -25.08 -4.62 -18.62
N SER A 178 -24.94 -5.90 -18.34
CA SER A 178 -26.02 -6.81 -17.98
C SER A 178 -25.58 -7.83 -16.94
N GLY A 179 -26.53 -8.30 -16.12
CA GLY A 179 -26.23 -9.30 -15.07
C GLY A 179 -25.40 -8.78 -13.89
N PHE A 180 -25.24 -7.47 -13.80
CA PHE A 180 -24.57 -6.75 -12.71
C PHE A 180 -25.43 -5.58 -12.25
N THR A 181 -25.44 -5.32 -10.95
CA THR A 181 -26.08 -4.13 -10.37
C THR A 181 -25.02 -3.25 -9.73
N LEU A 182 -24.91 -2.00 -10.17
CA LEU A 182 -24.01 -1.03 -9.56
C LEU A 182 -24.40 -0.79 -8.10
N VAL A 183 -23.43 -0.92 -7.19
CA VAL A 183 -23.57 -0.61 -5.76
C VAL A 183 -23.09 0.81 -5.49
N ASP A 184 -21.84 1.11 -5.83
CA ASP A 184 -21.25 2.44 -5.67
C ASP A 184 -20.08 2.63 -6.66
N GLN A 185 -19.71 3.89 -6.86
CA GLN A 185 -18.56 4.26 -7.70
C GLN A 185 -17.80 5.45 -7.14
N GLY A 186 -16.49 5.50 -7.41
CA GLY A 186 -15.63 6.60 -7.00
C GLY A 186 -14.34 6.66 -7.80
N GLY A 187 -14.10 7.80 -8.45
CA GLY A 187 -12.97 7.94 -9.37
C GLY A 187 -13.11 7.02 -10.58
N SER A 188 -12.12 6.15 -10.79
CA SER A 188 -12.15 5.12 -11.83
C SER A 188 -12.74 3.79 -11.37
N ALA A 189 -12.94 3.63 -10.06
CA ALA A 189 -13.40 2.39 -9.47
C ALA A 189 -14.91 2.34 -9.30
N ALA A 190 -15.46 1.13 -9.41
CA ALA A 190 -16.87 0.85 -9.15
C ALA A 190 -17.04 -0.54 -8.54
N VAL A 191 -18.07 -0.69 -7.72
CA VAL A 191 -18.44 -1.99 -7.12
C VAL A 191 -19.81 -2.40 -7.66
N TYR A 192 -19.88 -3.63 -8.13
CA TYR A 192 -21.09 -4.22 -8.68
C TYR A 192 -21.46 -5.47 -7.90
N ARG A 193 -22.77 -5.67 -7.65
CA ARG A 193 -23.30 -6.97 -7.27
C ARG A 193 -23.39 -7.85 -8.52
N ILE A 194 -22.97 -9.11 -8.40
CA ILE A 194 -23.01 -10.10 -9.49
C ILE A 194 -24.39 -10.79 -9.43
N ASP A 195 -25.29 -10.45 -10.33
CA ASP A 195 -26.61 -11.06 -10.42
C ASP A 195 -26.64 -12.25 -11.38
N LEU A 196 -25.86 -12.18 -12.47
CA LEU A 196 -25.85 -13.15 -13.56
C LEU A 196 -25.70 -14.60 -13.09
N CYS A 197 -24.76 -14.85 -12.18
CA CYS A 197 -24.48 -16.20 -11.70
C CYS A 197 -25.53 -16.75 -10.73
N TRP A 198 -26.44 -15.92 -10.21
CA TRP A 198 -27.42 -16.27 -9.19
C TRP A 198 -28.84 -16.37 -9.74
N LEU A 199 -29.13 -15.72 -10.87
CA LEU A 199 -30.45 -15.73 -11.50
C LEU A 199 -30.80 -17.06 -12.19
N SER A 200 -29.81 -17.90 -12.51
CA SER A 200 -29.99 -19.16 -13.24
C SER A 200 -30.38 -20.36 -12.37
N SER A 201 -30.61 -20.20 -11.06
CA SER A 201 -30.88 -21.31 -10.13
C SER A 201 -32.38 -21.58 -9.93
N GLY A 202 -33.26 -20.99 -10.76
CA GLY A 202 -34.70 -21.02 -10.59
C GLY A 202 -35.50 -21.54 -11.80
N GLN A 203 -34.97 -22.48 -12.59
CA GLN A 203 -35.77 -23.25 -13.58
C GLN A 203 -35.50 -24.74 -13.45
#